data_5e0304733626426a19f95c8bff411c5b
#
_entry.id   5e0304733626426a19f95c8bff411c5b
#
_cell.length_a   1.000
_cell.length_b   1.000
_cell.length_c   1.000
_cell.angle_alpha   90.00
_cell.angle_beta   90.00
_cell.angle_gamma   90.00
#
_symmetry.space_group_name_H-M   'P 1'
#
loop_
_entity.id
_entity.type
_entity.pdbx_description
1 polymer ?
#
loop_
_entity_poly.entity_id
_entity_poly.type
_entity_poly.pdbx_seq_one_letter_code
_entity_poly.pdbx_strand_id
1 'polypeptide(L)'
;NHPRSTVPWKQNGIKHDSKHDKLRLSKGSNLKEHRSDFILCEYETRPDVRIENIQQVRAVWTGTEWELHLVCRVEIPTEDSPGDKTAGIDLGISQYLAIDYEDSTPELYPGNVLKEDKHYFTREEYQTEGPNGPSNKAKRARQTVSRRKDHFLHSLSKHIVNQCVDREIGRIAIGDLKGIRDDEENESGSRNWGSSGNKK
;
A
#
# COMPACT_ATOMS: atom_id res chain seq x y z
N ASN A 1 -12.63 -16.20 -18.34
CA ASN A 1 -12.93 -15.97 -16.92
C ASN A 1 -11.66 -16.25 -16.13
N HIS A 2 -10.91 -15.20 -15.78
CA HIS A 2 -9.82 -15.36 -14.83
C HIS A 2 -10.40 -15.43 -13.43
N PRO A 3 -10.00 -16.41 -12.59
CA PRO A 3 -10.38 -16.40 -11.20
C PRO A 3 -9.80 -15.14 -10.57
N ARG A 4 -10.67 -14.24 -10.14
CA ARG A 4 -10.29 -12.99 -9.48
C ARG A 4 -9.94 -13.20 -8.00
N SER A 5 -9.76 -14.44 -7.59
CA SER A 5 -9.48 -14.80 -6.20
C SER A 5 -7.99 -14.97 -5.97
N THR A 6 -7.54 -14.42 -4.85
CA THR A 6 -6.19 -14.67 -4.33
C THR A 6 -6.05 -16.14 -3.96
N VAL A 7 -4.97 -16.77 -4.40
CA VAL A 7 -4.65 -18.16 -4.04
C VAL A 7 -3.56 -18.15 -2.95
N PRO A 8 -3.90 -18.52 -1.70
CA PRO A 8 -2.93 -18.54 -0.61
C PRO A 8 -2.32 -19.94 -0.44
N TRP A 9 -1.02 -19.99 -0.16
CA TRP A 9 -0.31 -21.16 0.38
C TRP A 9 0.15 -20.86 1.79
N LYS A 10 -0.14 -21.77 2.70
CA LYS A 10 0.40 -21.76 4.07
C LYS A 10 1.73 -22.50 4.11
N GLN A 11 2.45 -22.42 5.21
CA GLN A 11 3.79 -23.00 5.42
C GLN A 11 3.94 -24.45 4.92
N ASN A 12 2.96 -25.32 5.17
CA ASN A 12 2.98 -26.72 4.74
C ASN A 12 3.01 -26.91 3.21
N GLY A 13 2.54 -25.93 2.48
CA GLY A 13 2.51 -25.93 1.02
C GLY A 13 3.69 -25.22 0.37
N ILE A 14 4.65 -24.72 1.15
CA ILE A 14 5.75 -23.89 0.68
C ILE A 14 7.08 -24.59 1.02
N LYS A 15 7.95 -24.72 0.03
CA LYS A 15 9.37 -25.03 0.26
C LYS A 15 10.20 -23.92 -0.33
N HIS A 16 11.09 -23.37 0.47
CA HIS A 16 11.98 -22.27 0.09
C HIS A 16 13.42 -22.78 0.00
N ASP A 17 14.04 -22.59 -1.14
CA ASP A 17 15.46 -22.80 -1.37
C ASP A 17 16.14 -21.44 -1.50
N SER A 18 16.61 -20.92 -0.38
CA SER A 18 17.28 -19.62 -0.30
C SER A 18 18.65 -19.57 -0.96
N LYS A 19 19.24 -20.73 -1.28
CA LYS A 19 20.55 -20.80 -1.96
C LYS A 19 20.42 -20.57 -3.46
N HIS A 20 19.28 -20.91 -4.01
CA HIS A 20 19.04 -20.85 -5.45
C HIS A 20 17.89 -19.90 -5.82
N ASP A 21 17.41 -19.09 -4.86
CA ASP A 21 16.31 -18.12 -5.02
C ASP A 21 15.05 -18.76 -5.64
N LYS A 22 14.67 -19.92 -5.10
CA LYS A 22 13.55 -20.70 -5.63
C LYS A 22 12.49 -20.98 -4.57
N LEU A 23 11.25 -20.90 -5.01
CA LEU A 23 10.09 -21.30 -4.25
C LEU A 23 9.37 -22.46 -4.93
N ARG A 24 9.04 -23.47 -4.16
CA ARG A 24 8.22 -24.59 -4.58
C ARG A 24 6.89 -24.54 -3.84
N LEU A 25 5.80 -24.39 -4.59
CA LEU A 25 4.44 -24.29 -4.06
C LEU A 25 3.67 -25.57 -4.38
N SER A 26 2.94 -26.10 -3.41
CA SER A 26 2.11 -27.30 -3.61
C SER A 26 0.95 -27.02 -4.56
N LYS A 27 0.59 -27.99 -5.37
CA LYS A 27 -0.66 -27.98 -6.14
C LYS A 27 -1.80 -28.53 -5.30
N GLY A 28 -3.02 -28.04 -5.56
CA GLY A 28 -4.23 -28.64 -5.00
C GLY A 28 -4.44 -30.06 -5.51
N SER A 29 -5.11 -30.87 -4.70
CA SER A 29 -5.38 -32.29 -5.00
C SER A 29 -6.07 -32.55 -6.34
N ASN A 30 -6.88 -31.59 -6.80
CA ASN A 30 -7.62 -31.69 -8.05
C ASN A 30 -6.77 -31.40 -9.31
N LEU A 31 -5.51 -30.99 -9.15
CA LEU A 31 -4.59 -30.65 -10.24
C LEU A 31 -3.47 -31.68 -10.41
N LYS A 32 -3.60 -32.87 -9.81
CA LYS A 32 -2.58 -33.92 -9.86
C LYS A 32 -2.31 -34.46 -11.26
N GLU A 33 -3.23 -34.31 -12.18
CA GLU A 33 -3.11 -34.81 -13.57
C GLU A 33 -2.22 -33.91 -14.46
N HIS A 34 -1.82 -32.73 -14.00
CA HIS A 34 -0.93 -31.85 -14.73
C HIS A 34 0.54 -32.10 -14.40
N ARG A 35 1.36 -32.05 -15.40
CA ARG A 35 2.80 -32.37 -15.60
C ARG A 35 3.76 -32.28 -14.39
N SER A 36 3.42 -31.64 -13.28
CA SER A 36 4.24 -31.58 -12.07
C SER A 36 3.38 -31.51 -10.83
N ASP A 37 3.84 -32.09 -9.72
CA ASP A 37 3.15 -32.08 -8.42
C ASP A 37 3.22 -30.73 -7.70
N PHE A 38 3.95 -29.76 -8.25
CA PHE A 38 4.21 -28.47 -7.63
C PHE A 38 4.44 -27.37 -8.68
N ILE A 39 4.32 -26.13 -8.22
CA ILE A 39 4.66 -24.94 -9.00
C ILE A 39 6.04 -24.49 -8.53
N LEU A 40 6.97 -24.38 -9.46
CA LEU A 40 8.30 -23.85 -9.21
C LEU A 40 8.34 -22.37 -9.65
N CYS A 41 8.75 -21.49 -8.74
CA CYS A 41 8.94 -20.06 -8.99
C CYS A 41 10.39 -19.70 -8.69
N GLU A 42 11.04 -19.06 -9.62
CA GLU A 42 12.33 -18.39 -9.39
C GLU A 42 12.06 -16.91 -9.14
N TYR A 43 12.86 -16.27 -8.31
CA TYR A 43 12.72 -14.86 -7.98
C TYR A 43 14.08 -14.18 -7.92
N GLU A 44 14.07 -12.89 -8.15
CA GLU A 44 15.22 -12.02 -7.94
C GLU A 44 14.86 -10.99 -6.87
N THR A 45 15.77 -10.73 -5.96
CA THR A 45 15.59 -9.69 -4.94
C THR A 45 16.67 -8.63 -5.05
N ARG A 46 16.35 -7.46 -4.57
CA ARG A 46 17.38 -6.44 -4.37
C ARG A 46 18.38 -6.92 -3.30
N PRO A 47 19.65 -6.48 -3.36
CA PRO A 47 20.69 -6.94 -2.42
C PRO A 47 20.39 -6.66 -0.94
N ASP A 48 19.54 -5.65 -0.68
CA ASP A 48 19.11 -5.24 0.67
C ASP A 48 17.90 -6.02 1.19
N VAL A 49 17.27 -6.86 0.35
CA VAL A 49 16.08 -7.63 0.71
C VAL A 49 16.44 -9.10 0.91
N ARG A 50 16.27 -9.58 2.12
CA ARG A 50 16.40 -11.02 2.45
C ARG A 50 15.02 -11.64 2.59
N ILE A 51 14.82 -12.77 1.93
CA ILE A 51 13.59 -13.56 2.07
C ILE A 51 13.87 -14.70 3.03
N GLU A 52 13.38 -14.54 4.25
CA GLU A 52 13.53 -15.53 5.32
C GLU A 52 12.19 -15.72 6.04
N ASN A 53 12.01 -16.85 6.73
CA ASN A 53 10.84 -17.11 7.55
C ASN A 53 9.49 -16.87 6.85
N ILE A 54 9.33 -17.42 5.65
CA ILE A 54 8.10 -17.27 4.87
C ILE A 54 6.94 -17.94 5.63
N GLN A 55 5.92 -17.15 5.97
CA GLN A 55 4.72 -17.60 6.66
C GLN A 55 3.60 -17.96 5.67
N GLN A 56 3.52 -17.21 4.59
CA GLN A 56 2.49 -17.37 3.57
C GLN A 56 3.00 -16.89 2.22
N VAL A 57 2.55 -17.54 1.16
CA VAL A 57 2.67 -17.03 -0.21
C VAL A 57 1.27 -16.82 -0.76
N ARG A 58 1.04 -15.73 -1.47
CA ARG A 58 -0.25 -15.43 -2.11
C ARG A 58 -0.03 -15.12 -3.58
N ALA A 59 -0.71 -15.82 -4.48
CA ALA A 59 -0.82 -15.37 -5.85
C ALA A 59 -2.01 -14.42 -5.95
N VAL A 60 -1.75 -13.20 -6.39
CA VAL A 60 -2.72 -12.11 -6.49
C VAL A 60 -2.82 -11.68 -7.94
N TRP A 61 -4.03 -11.66 -8.49
CA TRP A 61 -4.27 -11.10 -9.81
C TRP A 61 -4.45 -9.59 -9.72
N THR A 62 -3.56 -8.82 -10.36
CA THR A 62 -3.59 -7.34 -10.33
C THR A 62 -4.55 -6.73 -11.36
N GLY A 63 -5.16 -7.56 -12.20
CA GLY A 63 -5.97 -7.11 -13.34
C GLY A 63 -5.24 -7.21 -14.68
N THR A 64 -3.90 -7.28 -14.66
CA THR A 64 -3.05 -7.40 -15.85
C THR A 64 -2.06 -8.55 -15.75
N GLU A 65 -1.60 -8.89 -14.55
CA GLU A 65 -0.58 -9.91 -14.29
C GLU A 65 -0.81 -10.59 -12.95
N TRP A 66 -0.17 -11.74 -12.76
CA TRP A 66 -0.12 -12.40 -11.47
C TRP A 66 1.11 -11.95 -10.71
N GLU A 67 0.91 -11.52 -9.47
CA GLU A 67 1.98 -11.23 -8.52
C GLU A 67 2.04 -12.29 -7.42
N LEU A 68 3.23 -12.65 -6.99
CA LEU A 68 3.43 -13.49 -5.80
C LEU A 68 3.83 -12.60 -4.63
N HIS A 69 2.95 -12.53 -3.65
CA HIS A 69 3.19 -11.80 -2.41
C HIS A 69 3.72 -12.78 -1.36
N LEU A 70 4.92 -12.53 -0.89
CA LEU A 70 5.59 -13.29 0.16
C LEU A 70 5.38 -12.59 1.50
N VAL A 71 4.73 -13.28 2.42
CA VAL A 71 4.57 -12.80 3.81
C VAL A 71 5.65 -13.44 4.65
N CYS A 72 6.62 -12.67 5.05
CA CYS A 72 7.75 -13.10 5.86
C CYS A 72 7.60 -12.60 7.30
N ARG A 73 8.07 -13.37 8.27
CA ARG A 73 8.26 -12.91 9.63
C ARG A 73 9.66 -12.33 9.73
N VAL A 74 9.75 -11.05 10.03
CA VAL A 74 11.02 -10.36 10.26
C VAL A 74 11.07 -9.96 11.73
N GLU A 75 12.17 -10.29 12.39
CA GLU A 75 12.46 -9.77 13.73
C GLU A 75 13.12 -8.40 13.54
N ILE A 76 12.42 -7.36 13.95
CA ILE A 76 12.95 -6.00 13.95
C ILE A 76 13.43 -5.74 15.37
N PRO A 77 14.72 -5.42 15.56
CA PRO A 77 15.19 -5.01 16.87
C PRO A 77 14.41 -3.75 17.31
N THR A 78 13.95 -3.77 18.55
CA THR A 78 13.34 -2.59 19.14
C THR A 78 14.47 -1.65 19.55
N GLU A 79 14.51 -0.48 18.96
CA GLU A 79 15.40 0.59 19.36
C GLU A 79 14.75 1.36 20.50
N ASP A 80 15.56 1.93 21.37
CA ASP A 80 15.07 2.83 22.42
C ASP A 80 14.48 4.09 21.79
N SER A 81 13.57 4.73 22.54
CA SER A 81 13.00 6.01 22.10
C SER A 81 14.10 7.05 21.89
N PRO A 82 14.09 7.79 20.76
CA PRO A 82 15.11 8.79 20.49
C PRO A 82 15.09 9.95 21.49
N GLY A 83 13.98 10.13 22.24
CA GLY A 83 13.83 11.19 23.24
C GLY A 83 12.45 11.19 23.88
N ASP A 84 12.14 12.26 24.60
CA ASP A 84 10.89 12.41 25.35
C ASP A 84 9.91 13.42 24.73
N LYS A 85 10.33 14.18 23.73
CA LYS A 85 9.51 15.18 23.06
C LYS A 85 8.36 14.54 22.29
N THR A 86 7.33 15.34 22.01
CA THR A 86 6.13 14.89 21.31
C THR A 86 5.93 15.68 20.01
N ALA A 87 5.54 15.00 18.92
CA ALA A 87 5.04 15.65 17.72
C ALA A 87 3.54 15.39 17.58
N GLY A 88 2.80 16.40 17.13
CA GLY A 88 1.39 16.32 16.78
C GLY A 88 1.20 16.28 15.28
N ILE A 89 0.42 15.32 14.77
CA ILE A 89 0.09 15.20 13.36
C ILE A 89 -1.42 15.37 13.16
N ASP A 90 -1.79 16.32 12.31
CA ASP A 90 -3.15 16.47 11.79
C ASP A 90 -3.20 16.10 10.30
N LEU A 91 -4.17 15.24 9.95
CA LEU A 91 -4.41 14.80 8.58
C LEU A 91 -5.56 15.59 7.96
N GLY A 92 -5.28 16.27 6.87
CA GLY A 92 -6.25 17.14 6.21
C GLY A 92 -6.47 16.82 4.73
N ILE A 93 -7.43 17.54 4.13
CA ILE A 93 -7.75 17.42 2.70
C ILE A 93 -6.90 18.37 1.86
N SER A 94 -6.79 19.62 2.26
CA SER A 94 -6.07 20.65 1.52
C SER A 94 -4.56 20.53 1.70
N GLN A 95 -4.15 20.51 2.94
CA GLN A 95 -2.84 20.04 3.33
C GLN A 95 -3.02 18.57 3.70
N TYR A 96 -2.23 17.69 3.09
CA TYR A 96 -2.35 16.26 3.36
C TYR A 96 -1.97 15.94 4.80
N LEU A 97 -0.99 16.66 5.33
CA LEU A 97 -0.49 16.51 6.68
C LEU A 97 0.05 17.84 7.18
N ALA A 98 -0.30 18.19 8.40
CA ALA A 98 0.33 19.22 9.20
C ALA A 98 1.03 18.53 10.38
N ILE A 99 2.27 18.87 10.65
CA ILE A 99 3.00 18.35 11.79
C ILE A 99 3.55 19.51 12.63
N ASP A 100 3.31 19.42 13.92
CA ASP A 100 3.87 20.33 14.91
C ASP A 100 4.88 19.56 15.76
N TYR A 101 6.11 20.03 15.72
CA TYR A 101 7.17 19.53 16.56
C TYR A 101 7.26 20.43 17.79
N GLU A 102 7.34 19.86 18.97
CA GLU A 102 7.33 20.58 20.25
C GLU A 102 8.36 21.73 20.35
N ASP A 103 9.41 21.69 19.52
CA ASP A 103 10.55 22.61 19.58
C ASP A 103 10.73 23.48 18.33
N SER A 104 9.81 23.45 17.37
CA SER A 104 10.02 24.13 16.09
C SER A 104 8.75 24.67 15.46
N THR A 105 8.89 25.37 14.35
CA THR A 105 7.76 25.83 13.53
C THR A 105 7.05 24.65 12.91
N PRO A 106 5.71 24.62 12.90
CA PRO A 106 4.93 23.58 12.22
C PRO A 106 5.27 23.46 10.74
N GLU A 107 5.29 22.24 10.25
CA GLU A 107 5.52 21.94 8.85
C GLU A 107 4.23 21.46 8.17
N LEU A 108 4.01 21.92 6.94
CA LEU A 108 2.84 21.56 6.15
C LEU A 108 3.25 20.77 4.90
N TYR A 109 2.62 19.63 4.68
CA TYR A 109 2.84 18.78 3.53
C TYR A 109 1.63 18.81 2.60
N PRO A 110 1.75 19.42 1.42
CA PRO A 110 0.60 19.57 0.51
C PRO A 110 0.20 18.24 -0.12
N GLY A 111 -1.10 18.02 -0.24
CA GLY A 111 -1.67 16.84 -0.90
C GLY A 111 -1.85 16.98 -2.43
N ASN A 112 -1.33 18.03 -3.03
CA ASN A 112 -1.55 18.34 -4.45
C ASN A 112 -1.10 17.22 -5.38
N VAL A 113 0.05 16.61 -5.13
CA VAL A 113 0.59 15.50 -5.95
C VAL A 113 -0.41 14.35 -6.03
N LEU A 114 -1.03 13.97 -4.91
CA LEU A 114 -2.02 12.89 -4.88
C LEU A 114 -3.32 13.28 -5.60
N LYS A 115 -3.73 14.54 -5.51
CA LYS A 115 -4.94 15.05 -6.16
C LYS A 115 -4.74 15.16 -7.66
N GLU A 116 -3.61 15.69 -8.11
CA GLU A 116 -3.24 15.84 -9.52
C GLU A 116 -3.14 14.48 -10.19
N ASP A 117 -2.43 13.55 -9.58
CA ASP A 117 -2.34 12.17 -10.07
C ASP A 117 -3.72 11.53 -10.18
N LYS A 118 -4.54 11.62 -9.14
CA LYS A 118 -5.90 11.07 -9.17
C LYS A 118 -6.73 11.68 -10.29
N HIS A 119 -6.69 13.00 -10.44
CA HIS A 119 -7.45 13.70 -11.48
C HIS A 119 -7.01 13.30 -12.88
N TYR A 120 -5.70 13.31 -13.14
CA TYR A 120 -5.13 12.95 -14.44
C TYR A 120 -5.49 11.51 -14.83
N PHE A 121 -5.21 10.57 -13.96
CA PHE A 121 -5.43 9.15 -14.26
C PHE A 121 -6.91 8.77 -14.27
N THR A 122 -7.76 9.42 -13.49
CA THR A 122 -9.22 9.23 -13.58
C THR A 122 -9.74 9.68 -14.95
N ARG A 123 -9.25 10.78 -15.47
CA ARG A 123 -9.60 11.25 -16.82
C ARG A 123 -9.16 10.26 -17.90
N GLU A 124 -7.91 9.76 -17.83
CA GLU A 124 -7.39 8.74 -18.74
C GLU A 124 -8.20 7.44 -18.67
N GLU A 125 -8.61 7.06 -17.47
CA GLU A 125 -9.44 5.88 -17.24
C GLU A 125 -10.79 6.00 -17.95
N TYR A 126 -11.53 7.09 -17.74
CA TYR A 126 -12.83 7.31 -18.38
C TYR A 126 -12.75 7.37 -19.91
N GLN A 127 -11.68 7.93 -20.45
CA GLN A 127 -11.46 7.97 -21.89
C GLN A 127 -11.19 6.60 -22.51
N THR A 128 -10.82 5.62 -21.71
CA THR A 128 -10.43 4.28 -22.18
C THR A 128 -11.38 3.17 -21.73
N GLU A 129 -12.48 3.51 -21.04
CA GLU A 129 -13.53 2.56 -20.71
C GLU A 129 -14.36 2.20 -21.96
N GLY A 130 -14.53 0.92 -22.20
CA GLY A 130 -15.38 0.38 -23.27
C GLY A 130 -16.70 -0.18 -22.71
N PRO A 131 -17.63 -0.55 -23.60
CA PRO A 131 -18.95 -1.09 -23.23
C PRO A 131 -18.86 -2.39 -22.40
N ASN A 132 -17.74 -3.09 -22.47
CA ASN A 132 -17.49 -4.35 -21.74
C ASN A 132 -16.69 -4.16 -20.44
N GLY A 133 -16.59 -2.92 -19.94
CA GLY A 133 -15.84 -2.59 -18.73
C GLY A 133 -14.45 -1.99 -19.01
N PRO A 134 -13.62 -1.82 -17.97
CA PRO A 134 -12.37 -1.11 -18.08
C PRO A 134 -11.37 -1.82 -19.02
N SER A 135 -10.82 -1.07 -19.95
CA SER A 135 -9.77 -1.52 -20.86
C SER A 135 -8.48 -1.88 -20.11
N ASN A 136 -7.57 -2.58 -20.76
CA ASN A 136 -6.24 -2.85 -20.17
C ASN A 136 -5.45 -1.56 -19.91
N LYS A 137 -5.67 -0.50 -20.71
CA LYS A 137 -5.08 0.82 -20.49
C LYS A 137 -5.62 1.44 -19.20
N ALA A 138 -6.94 1.39 -18.98
CA ALA A 138 -7.57 1.87 -17.76
C ALA A 138 -7.07 1.12 -16.51
N LYS A 139 -6.92 -0.22 -16.60
CA LYS A 139 -6.38 -1.03 -15.50
C LYS A 139 -4.95 -0.65 -15.16
N ARG A 140 -4.09 -0.44 -16.18
CA ARG A 140 -2.70 0.02 -15.97
C ARG A 140 -2.66 1.41 -15.35
N ALA A 141 -3.54 2.33 -15.78
CA ALA A 141 -3.65 3.66 -15.19
C ALA A 141 -3.97 3.57 -13.69
N ARG A 142 -4.95 2.76 -13.29
CA ARG A 142 -5.29 2.51 -11.87
C ARG A 142 -4.09 1.98 -11.07
N GLN A 143 -3.36 1.00 -11.62
CA GLN A 143 -2.15 0.47 -10.97
C GLN A 143 -1.07 1.54 -10.80
N THR A 144 -0.86 2.38 -11.83
CA THR A 144 0.12 3.46 -11.76
C THR A 144 -0.22 4.45 -10.66
N VAL A 145 -1.50 4.87 -10.55
CA VAL A 145 -1.95 5.74 -9.45
C VAL A 145 -1.69 5.10 -8.09
N SER A 146 -2.05 3.83 -7.92
CA SER A 146 -1.84 3.13 -6.65
C SER A 146 -0.36 3.08 -6.28
N ARG A 147 0.51 2.67 -7.21
CA ARG A 147 1.96 2.59 -6.97
C ARG A 147 2.57 3.97 -6.65
N ARG A 148 2.17 5.04 -7.34
CA ARG A 148 2.64 6.41 -7.06
C ARG A 148 2.18 6.90 -5.70
N LYS A 149 0.92 6.63 -5.36
CA LYS A 149 0.37 6.94 -4.04
C LYS A 149 1.15 6.20 -2.93
N ASP A 150 1.35 4.90 -3.09
CA ASP A 150 2.05 4.09 -2.10
C ASP A 150 3.49 4.58 -1.94
N HIS A 151 4.19 4.87 -3.04
CA HIS A 151 5.54 5.45 -3.02
C HIS A 151 5.58 6.80 -2.28
N PHE A 152 4.63 7.69 -2.58
CA PHE A 152 4.54 9.00 -1.91
C PHE A 152 4.34 8.83 -0.40
N LEU A 153 3.38 7.97 0.01
CA LEU A 153 3.08 7.74 1.42
C LEU A 153 4.27 7.14 2.18
N HIS A 154 4.93 6.14 1.60
CA HIS A 154 6.11 5.54 2.21
C HIS A 154 7.28 6.54 2.32
N SER A 155 7.51 7.34 1.27
CA SER A 155 8.56 8.36 1.29
C SER A 155 8.28 9.44 2.33
N LEU A 156 7.04 9.92 2.42
CA LEU A 156 6.62 10.91 3.40
C LEU A 156 6.72 10.37 4.83
N SER A 157 6.23 9.15 5.08
CA SER A 157 6.31 8.52 6.39
C SER A 157 7.77 8.36 6.84
N LYS A 158 8.65 7.89 5.95
CA LYS A 158 10.06 7.76 6.24
C LYS A 158 10.71 9.12 6.54
N HIS A 159 10.38 10.14 5.77
CA HIS A 159 10.87 11.49 6.00
C HIS A 159 10.49 12.01 7.39
N ILE A 160 9.19 11.89 7.75
CA ILE A 160 8.68 12.32 9.06
C ILE A 160 9.36 11.56 10.20
N VAL A 161 9.49 10.23 10.08
CA VAL A 161 10.16 9.43 11.11
C VAL A 161 11.61 9.88 11.29
N ASN A 162 12.35 10.10 10.19
CA ASN A 162 13.71 10.59 10.27
C ASN A 162 13.78 11.97 10.95
N GLN A 163 12.87 12.90 10.61
CA GLN A 163 12.80 14.21 11.27
C GLN A 163 12.49 14.08 12.77
N CYS A 164 11.64 13.13 13.14
CA CYS A 164 11.34 12.87 14.55
C CYS A 164 12.58 12.33 15.29
N VAL A 165 13.34 11.43 14.68
CA VAL A 165 14.58 10.89 15.28
C VAL A 165 15.60 11.99 15.44
N ASP A 166 15.84 12.80 14.39
CA ASP A 166 16.82 13.90 14.41
C ASP A 166 16.49 14.99 15.45
N ARG A 167 15.21 15.14 15.81
CA ARG A 167 14.70 16.11 16.80
C ARG A 167 14.47 15.52 18.21
N GLU A 168 14.85 14.27 18.42
CA GLU A 168 14.65 13.55 19.68
C GLU A 168 13.17 13.41 20.10
N ILE A 169 12.29 13.24 19.12
CA ILE A 169 10.86 13.04 19.33
C ILE A 169 10.58 11.57 19.58
N GLY A 170 10.16 11.24 20.78
CA GLY A 170 9.85 9.87 21.19
C GLY A 170 8.38 9.50 21.06
N ARG A 171 7.51 10.47 20.84
CA ARG A 171 6.06 10.23 20.71
C ARG A 171 5.49 10.98 19.53
N ILE A 172 4.61 10.30 18.78
CA ILE A 172 3.84 10.90 17.70
C ILE A 172 2.36 10.75 18.02
N ALA A 173 1.66 11.87 18.23
CA ALA A 173 0.22 11.92 18.41
C ALA A 173 -0.44 12.20 17.06
N ILE A 174 -1.37 11.36 16.64
CA ILE A 174 -2.11 11.51 15.38
C ILE A 174 -3.58 11.70 15.71
N GLY A 175 -4.23 12.70 15.11
CA GLY A 175 -5.64 12.95 15.27
C GLY A 175 -6.49 11.72 14.90
N ASP A 176 -7.45 11.35 15.74
CA ASP A 176 -8.37 10.24 15.44
C ASP A 176 -9.39 10.70 14.40
N LEU A 177 -9.38 10.05 13.25
CA LEU A 177 -10.31 10.31 12.16
C LEU A 177 -11.63 9.53 12.27
N LYS A 178 -11.82 8.74 13.34
CA LYS A 178 -13.08 8.06 13.60
C LYS A 178 -14.18 9.08 13.89
N GLY A 179 -15.35 8.87 13.33
CA GLY A 179 -16.50 9.76 13.51
C GLY A 179 -16.59 10.94 12.54
N ILE A 180 -15.56 11.26 11.77
CA ILE A 180 -15.63 12.33 10.75
C ILE A 180 -16.71 12.06 9.69
N ARG A 181 -17.14 10.80 9.53
CA ARG A 181 -18.19 10.39 8.60
C ARG A 181 -19.55 10.18 9.27
N ASP A 182 -19.60 10.14 10.59
CA ASP A 182 -20.82 9.79 11.33
C ASP A 182 -21.75 11.01 11.54
N ASP A 183 -21.32 12.19 11.13
CA ASP A 183 -22.15 13.42 11.14
C ASP A 183 -23.19 13.46 9.98
N GLU A 184 -23.54 12.31 9.40
CA GLU A 184 -24.52 12.24 8.30
C GLU A 184 -25.98 12.49 8.73
N GLU A 185 -26.26 12.66 10.00
CA GLU A 185 -27.61 13.01 10.48
C GLU A 185 -27.90 14.53 10.48
N ASN A 186 -26.95 15.36 10.17
CA ASN A 186 -27.19 16.78 10.00
C ASN A 186 -27.31 17.14 8.52
N GLU A 187 -28.48 17.63 8.13
CA GLU A 187 -28.97 18.03 6.80
C GLU A 187 -28.10 19.03 6.01
N SER A 188 -26.85 19.13 6.24
CA SER A 188 -25.92 19.96 5.48
C SER A 188 -24.89 19.11 4.73
N GLY A 189 -25.30 18.72 3.53
CA GLY A 189 -24.40 18.39 2.42
C GLY A 189 -23.22 17.50 2.75
N SER A 190 -23.35 16.20 2.48
CA SER A 190 -22.29 15.21 2.40
C SER A 190 -20.98 15.84 1.92
N ARG A 191 -20.02 16.06 2.81
CA ARG A 191 -18.65 16.44 2.45
C ARG A 191 -17.95 15.17 1.95
N ASN A 192 -18.22 14.83 0.71
CA ASN A 192 -17.57 13.73 0.03
C ASN A 192 -16.05 13.97 -0.04
N TRP A 193 -15.31 13.32 0.82
CA TRP A 193 -13.87 13.27 0.77
C TRP A 193 -13.44 12.61 -0.54
N GLY A 194 -13.24 13.38 -1.54
CA GLY A 194 -12.62 12.96 -2.80
C GLY A 194 -13.52 12.71 -3.99
N SER A 195 -14.83 13.00 -3.93
CA SER A 195 -15.66 13.09 -5.12
C SER A 195 -16.29 14.48 -5.21
N SER A 196 -15.73 15.28 -6.13
CA SER A 196 -16.40 16.35 -6.85
C SER A 196 -17.31 17.29 -6.07
N GLY A 197 -16.75 18.18 -5.33
CA GLY A 197 -17.36 19.48 -5.09
C GLY A 197 -17.20 20.42 -6.28
N ASN A 198 -17.26 19.97 -7.53
CA ASN A 198 -17.26 20.84 -8.70
C ASN A 198 -18.21 20.27 -9.74
N LYS A 199 -19.52 20.41 -9.46
CA LYS A 199 -20.52 20.62 -10.47
C LYS A 199 -20.83 22.11 -10.48
N LYS A 200 -20.14 22.84 -11.33
CA LYS A 200 -20.61 24.03 -12.00
C LYS A 200 -20.09 23.98 -13.41
#